data_32488e0ef0984c191ecb4ce590bdaa4b
#
_entry.id   32488e0ef0984c191ecb4ce590bdaa4b
#
_cell.length_a   1.000
_cell.length_b   1.000
_cell.length_c   1.000
_cell.angle_alpha   90.00
_cell.angle_beta   90.00
_cell.angle_gamma   90.00
#
_symmetry.space_group_name_H-M   'P 1'
#
loop_
_entity.id
_entity.type
_entity.pdbx_description
1 polymer ?
#
loop_
_entity_poly.entity_id
_entity_poly.type
_entity_poly.pdbx_seq_one_letter_code
_entity_poly.pdbx_strand_id
1 'polypeptide(L)'
;MSERFKKQMSFLLELDKIKEIYRQTYLADSSRKENDAEHSWHACIMAVVLAEYFDKDIDLLKVIKMMLMNDVVEIYAGDTYCY
;
A
#
# COMPACT_ATOMS: atom_id res chain seq x y z
N MET A 1 -7.74 -26.92 8.84
CA MET A 1 -8.02 -25.57 8.36
C MET A 1 -8.60 -25.63 6.98
N SER A 2 -9.52 -24.72 6.67
CA SER A 2 -10.16 -24.72 5.36
C SER A 2 -9.16 -24.33 4.28
N GLU A 3 -9.47 -24.75 3.05
CA GLU A 3 -8.64 -24.34 1.90
C GLU A 3 -8.66 -22.81 1.72
N ARG A 4 -9.79 -22.19 2.01
CA ARG A 4 -9.87 -20.74 1.92
C ARG A 4 -8.90 -20.06 2.88
N PHE A 5 -8.84 -20.55 4.12
CA PHE A 5 -7.92 -19.99 5.11
C PHE A 5 -6.47 -20.15 4.68
N LYS A 6 -6.13 -21.32 4.15
CA LYS A 6 -4.77 -21.57 3.66
C LYS A 6 -4.38 -20.62 2.54
N LYS A 7 -5.31 -20.36 1.63
CA LYS A 7 -5.06 -19.41 0.54
C LYS A 7 -4.89 -18.00 1.06
N GLN A 8 -5.68 -17.61 2.06
CA GLN A 8 -5.56 -16.29 2.67
C GLN A 8 -4.19 -16.14 3.34
N MET A 9 -3.75 -17.15 4.06
CA MET A 9 -2.45 -17.10 4.72
C MET A 9 -1.31 -17.04 3.71
N SER A 10 -1.40 -17.80 2.63
CA SER A 10 -0.40 -17.74 1.57
C SER A 10 -0.34 -16.36 0.93
N PHE A 11 -1.49 -15.75 0.72
CA PHE A 11 -1.57 -14.41 0.16
C PHE A 11 -0.92 -13.40 1.10
N LEU A 12 -1.21 -13.49 2.40
CA LEU A 12 -0.64 -12.58 3.38
C LEU A 12 0.88 -12.70 3.45
N LEU A 13 1.40 -13.91 3.32
CA LEU A 13 2.84 -14.11 3.28
C LEU A 13 3.46 -13.51 2.01
N GLU A 14 2.75 -13.64 0.89
CA GLU A 14 3.23 -13.06 -0.35
C GLU A 14 3.25 -11.54 -0.31
N LEU A 15 2.35 -10.93 0.44
CA LEU A 15 2.32 -9.48 0.58
C LEU A 15 3.61 -8.92 1.21
N ASP A 16 4.36 -9.77 1.91
CA ASP A 16 5.61 -9.32 2.50
C ASP A 16 6.58 -8.78 1.45
N LYS A 17 6.44 -9.23 0.22
CA LYS A 17 7.29 -8.78 -0.89
C LYS A 17 7.17 -7.29 -1.18
N ILE A 18 6.06 -6.67 -0.77
CA ILE A 18 5.87 -5.25 -1.02
C ILE A 18 6.91 -4.41 -0.30
N LYS A 19 7.48 -4.96 0.78
CA LYS A 19 8.53 -4.27 1.53
C LYS A 19 9.84 -4.20 0.77
N GLU A 20 9.98 -4.99 -0.28
CA GLU A 20 11.17 -5.02 -1.11
C GLU A 20 11.04 -4.17 -2.37
N ILE A 21 9.87 -3.60 -2.62
CA ILE A 21 9.62 -2.78 -3.79
C ILE A 21 9.84 -1.33 -3.39
N TYR A 22 10.89 -0.72 -3.96
CA TYR A 22 11.25 0.65 -3.64
C TYR A 22 10.68 1.63 -4.64
N ARG A 23 10.26 2.76 -4.14
CA ARG A 23 9.76 3.84 -4.98
C ARG A 23 10.91 4.71 -5.44
N GLN A 24 10.65 5.57 -6.41
CA GLN A 24 11.67 6.51 -6.88
C GLN A 24 11.83 7.70 -5.91
N THR A 25 10.91 7.82 -4.95
CA THR A 25 10.96 8.91 -3.97
C THR A 25 11.75 8.50 -2.74
N TYR A 26 12.34 9.49 -2.08
CA TYR A 26 13.10 9.28 -0.87
C TYR A 26 12.26 9.60 0.35
N LEU A 27 12.71 9.13 1.51
CA LEU A 27 12.12 9.56 2.78
C LEU A 27 12.31 11.06 2.94
N ALA A 28 11.54 11.66 3.84
CA ALA A 28 11.60 13.10 4.06
C ALA A 28 13.00 13.61 4.39
N ASP A 29 13.80 12.78 5.06
CA ASP A 29 15.18 13.16 5.41
C ASP A 29 16.21 12.75 4.35
N SER A 30 15.73 12.21 3.23
CA SER A 30 16.56 11.78 2.10
C SER A 30 17.57 10.68 2.42
N SER A 31 17.38 9.99 3.55
CA SER A 31 18.34 8.96 3.97
C SER A 31 18.34 7.72 3.08
N ARG A 32 17.20 7.41 2.49
CA ARG A 32 17.05 6.28 1.57
C ARG A 32 15.76 6.39 0.79
N LYS A 33 15.61 5.54 -0.21
CA LYS A 33 14.36 5.48 -0.96
C LYS A 33 13.29 4.79 -0.13
N GLU A 34 12.07 5.24 -0.33
CA GLU A 34 10.90 4.71 0.37
C GLU A 34 10.46 3.42 -0.30
N ASN A 35 10.15 2.38 0.48
CA ASN A 35 9.54 1.18 -0.10
C ASN A 35 8.01 1.37 -0.17
N ASP A 36 7.34 0.48 -0.92
CA ASP A 36 5.91 0.62 -1.15
C ASP A 36 5.07 0.45 0.12
N ALA A 37 5.51 -0.39 1.05
CA ALA A 37 4.78 -0.56 2.31
C ALA A 37 4.79 0.72 3.12
N GLU A 38 5.94 1.39 3.19
CA GLU A 38 6.07 2.67 3.90
C GLU A 38 5.22 3.75 3.24
N HIS A 39 5.25 3.79 1.92
CA HIS A 39 4.46 4.75 1.17
C HIS A 39 2.97 4.52 1.41
N SER A 40 2.52 3.28 1.37
CA SER A 40 1.13 2.92 1.58
C SER A 40 0.66 3.34 2.97
N TRP A 41 1.46 3.05 3.99
CA TRP A 41 1.14 3.45 5.35
C TRP A 41 1.00 4.97 5.47
N HIS A 42 1.98 5.69 4.94
CA HIS A 42 1.99 7.14 5.01
C HIS A 42 0.80 7.75 4.26
N ALA A 43 0.50 7.23 3.06
CA ALA A 43 -0.63 7.71 2.27
C ALA A 43 -1.96 7.47 3.00
N CYS A 44 -2.12 6.31 3.65
CA CYS A 44 -3.33 6.03 4.41
C CYS A 44 -3.48 6.95 5.62
N ILE A 45 -2.38 7.23 6.32
CA ILE A 45 -2.40 8.16 7.44
C ILE A 45 -2.76 9.57 6.95
N MET A 46 -2.22 9.98 5.80
CA MET A 46 -2.58 11.26 5.23
C MET A 46 -4.08 11.35 4.93
N ALA A 47 -4.66 10.27 4.39
CA ALA A 47 -6.09 10.23 4.11
C ALA A 47 -6.91 10.38 5.40
N VAL A 48 -6.50 9.71 6.47
CA VAL A 48 -7.19 9.80 7.76
C VAL A 48 -7.12 11.21 8.33
N VAL A 49 -5.93 11.80 8.32
CA VAL A 49 -5.70 13.13 8.90
C VAL A 49 -6.42 14.23 8.11
N LEU A 50 -6.42 14.08 6.79
CA LEU A 50 -7.01 15.10 5.91
C LEU A 50 -8.48 14.82 5.56
N ALA A 51 -9.07 13.80 6.16
CA ALA A 51 -10.45 13.41 5.85
C ALA A 51 -11.44 14.55 6.09
N GLU A 52 -11.17 15.40 7.05
CA GLU A 52 -12.06 16.51 7.37
C GLU A 52 -12.21 17.51 6.21
N TYR A 53 -11.28 17.50 5.26
CA TYR A 53 -11.31 18.39 4.10
C TYR A 53 -11.94 17.73 2.87
N PHE A 54 -12.31 16.45 3.00
CA PHE A 54 -12.94 15.73 1.90
C PHE A 54 -14.45 15.99 1.91
N ASP A 55 -15.09 15.59 0.83
CA ASP A 55 -16.54 15.66 0.74
C ASP A 55 -17.16 14.79 1.83
N LYS A 56 -18.26 15.25 2.43
CA LYS A 56 -18.91 14.52 3.52
C LYS A 56 -19.40 13.14 3.12
N ASP A 57 -19.63 12.92 1.84
CA ASP A 57 -20.15 11.66 1.36
C ASP A 57 -19.05 10.64 1.04
N ILE A 58 -17.80 10.97 1.29
CA ILE A 58 -16.70 10.06 1.04
C ILE A 58 -16.73 8.93 2.07
N ASP A 59 -16.65 7.70 1.56
CA ASP A 59 -16.48 6.52 2.38
C ASP A 59 -14.98 6.32 2.61
N LEU A 60 -14.48 6.80 3.73
CA LEU A 60 -13.04 6.77 4.03
C LEU A 60 -12.50 5.35 4.06
N LEU A 61 -13.25 4.41 4.60
CA LEU A 61 -12.81 3.01 4.65
C LEU A 61 -12.59 2.47 3.24
N LYS A 62 -13.51 2.78 2.33
CA LYS A 62 -13.39 2.35 0.95
C LYS A 62 -12.16 2.97 0.28
N VAL A 63 -11.91 4.24 0.55
CA VAL A 63 -10.73 4.93 0.00
C VAL A 63 -9.45 4.24 0.47
N ILE A 64 -9.36 3.95 1.77
CA ILE A 64 -8.19 3.29 2.33
C ILE A 64 -7.99 1.91 1.72
N LYS A 65 -9.08 1.14 1.58
CA LYS A 65 -8.99 -0.19 0.97
C LYS A 65 -8.50 -0.11 -0.47
N MET A 66 -8.97 0.86 -1.22
CA MET A 66 -8.55 1.04 -2.61
C MET A 66 -7.06 1.42 -2.69
N MET A 67 -6.60 2.28 -1.79
CA MET A 67 -5.19 2.65 -1.74
C MET A 67 -4.31 1.45 -1.44
N LEU A 68 -4.73 0.61 -0.49
CA LEU A 68 -3.98 -0.59 -0.14
C LEU A 68 -3.97 -1.60 -1.30
N MET A 69 -5.08 -1.74 -2.01
CA MET A 69 -5.14 -2.67 -3.13
C MET A 69 -4.30 -2.23 -4.32
N ASN A 70 -4.17 -0.93 -4.53
CA ASN A 70 -3.26 -0.43 -5.56
C ASN A 70 -1.83 -0.88 -5.28
N ASP A 71 -1.42 -0.87 -4.02
CA ASP A 71 -0.08 -1.29 -3.64
C ASP A 71 0.11 -2.80 -3.80
N VAL A 72 -0.94 -3.58 -3.59
CA VAL A 72 -0.89 -5.02 -3.81
C VAL A 72 -0.58 -5.34 -5.28
N VAL A 73 -1.16 -4.57 -6.20
CA VAL A 73 -0.90 -4.76 -7.63
C VAL A 73 0.58 -4.58 -7.96
N GLU A 74 1.28 -3.73 -7.22
CA GLU A 74 2.70 -3.48 -7.46
C GLU A 74 3.58 -4.70 -7.27
N ILE A 75 3.15 -5.65 -6.45
CA ILE A 75 3.91 -6.88 -6.23
C ILE A 75 4.04 -7.65 -7.55
N TYR A 76 3.00 -7.60 -8.37
CA TYR A 76 2.94 -8.34 -9.62
C TYR A 76 3.42 -7.52 -10.81
N ALA A 77 3.48 -6.21 -10.65
CA ALA A 77 3.89 -5.32 -11.73
C ALA A 77 5.20 -4.60 -11.43
N GLY A 78 5.88 -5.01 -10.37
CA GLY A 78 7.06 -4.30 -9.88
C GLY A 78 8.15 -4.08 -10.90
N ASP A 79 8.35 -5.04 -11.77
CA ASP A 79 9.39 -4.94 -12.78
C ASP A 79 9.08 -3.92 -13.86
N THR A 80 7.83 -3.56 -14.00
CA THR A 80 7.43 -2.59 -15.01
C THR A 80 7.58 -1.17 -14.50
N TYR A 81 8.01 -1.00 -13.28
CA TYR A 81 8.16 0.26 -12.68
C TYR A 81 9.34 0.98 -13.07
N CYS A 82 10.12 0.45 -13.88
CA CYS A 82 11.33 1.07 -14.35
C CYS A 82 11.06 2.27 -15.21
N TYR A 83 9.82 2.48 -15.52
CA TYR A 83 9.51 3.69 -16.29
C TYR A 83 9.46 4.93 -15.45
#